data_7171170d3c296e1b035cb5d1b1249a06
#
_entry.id   7171170d3c296e1b035cb5d1b1249a06
#
_cell.length_a   1.000
_cell.length_b   1.000
_cell.length_c   1.000
_cell.angle_alpha   90.00
_cell.angle_beta   90.00
_cell.angle_gamma   90.00
#
_symmetry.space_group_name_H-M   'P 1'
#
loop_
_entity.id
_entity.type
_entity.pdbx_description
1 polymer ?
#
loop_
_entity_poly.entity_id
_entity_poly.type
_entity_poly.pdbx_seq_one_letter_code
_entity_poly.pdbx_strand_id
1 'polypeptide(L)'
;MVHNGEISSYDANRRYVEQFGYDCELQTDTEVITYLFDLLSRRHGLTPELAAHIMTAPAWDEIDAMEPADAAFETALRTTYASALVNGPFSVILGSSEGLLAINDRLKLRALMAAEKGSMVYMASEQAAIELVCPDAENMRAIGGGEPFVVQLDSVAAAKAAADTDAENDPHNAPLAHEVGVLPRRKEA
;
A
#
# COMPACT_ATOMS: atom_id res chain seq x y z
N MET A 1 8.82 9.69 -2.91
CA MET A 1 8.73 8.66 -1.84
C MET A 1 9.72 8.99 -0.73
N VAL A 2 9.35 8.72 0.51
CA VAL A 2 10.24 8.71 1.68
C VAL A 2 10.34 7.28 2.17
N HIS A 3 11.55 6.79 2.45
CA HIS A 3 11.83 5.43 2.89
C HIS A 3 12.72 5.43 4.13
N ASN A 4 12.34 4.66 5.13
CA ASN A 4 13.13 4.38 6.32
C ASN A 4 13.28 2.86 6.46
N GLY A 5 14.45 2.33 6.14
CA GLY A 5 14.74 0.89 6.23
C GLY A 5 15.73 0.40 5.19
N GLU A 6 15.76 -0.92 5.07
CA GLU A 6 16.59 -1.68 4.13
C GLU A 6 15.76 -2.87 3.64
N ILE A 7 15.71 -3.12 2.33
CA ILE A 7 15.03 -4.30 1.81
C ILE A 7 16.03 -5.41 1.46
N SER A 8 15.89 -6.56 2.10
CA SER A 8 16.73 -7.73 1.82
C SER A 8 16.44 -8.37 0.45
N SER A 9 15.33 -8.01 -0.17
CA SER A 9 14.92 -8.45 -1.51
C SER A 9 15.39 -7.53 -2.64
N TYR A 10 16.27 -6.55 -2.37
CA TYR A 10 16.71 -5.52 -3.31
C TYR A 10 17.07 -6.07 -4.70
N ASP A 11 17.99 -7.01 -4.79
CA ASP A 11 18.44 -7.55 -6.06
C ASP A 11 17.33 -8.28 -6.84
N ALA A 12 16.45 -8.98 -6.14
CA ALA A 12 15.33 -9.68 -6.76
C ALA A 12 14.29 -8.69 -7.31
N ASN A 13 13.92 -7.69 -6.51
CA ASN A 13 12.98 -6.66 -6.92
C ASN A 13 13.54 -5.77 -8.04
N ARG A 14 14.83 -5.41 -7.97
CA ARG A 14 15.51 -4.66 -9.02
C ARG A 14 15.43 -5.40 -10.35
N ARG A 15 15.85 -6.68 -10.40
CA ARG A 15 15.79 -7.49 -11.62
C ARG A 15 14.37 -7.63 -12.14
N TYR A 16 13.38 -7.68 -11.26
CA TYR A 16 12.00 -7.74 -11.66
C TYR A 16 11.54 -6.47 -12.39
N VAL A 17 11.78 -5.29 -11.83
CA VAL A 17 11.40 -4.03 -12.50
C VAL A 17 12.21 -3.79 -13.79
N GLU A 18 13.49 -4.17 -13.82
CA GLU A 18 14.34 -4.09 -15.02
C GLU A 18 13.76 -4.90 -16.21
N GLN A 19 13.08 -6.03 -15.96
CA GLN A 19 12.39 -6.80 -17.01
C GLN A 19 11.25 -6.02 -17.69
N PHE A 20 10.70 -5.04 -17.00
CA PHE A 20 9.69 -4.13 -17.55
C PHE A 20 10.27 -2.83 -18.10
N GLY A 21 11.61 -2.75 -18.24
CA GLY A 21 12.30 -1.63 -18.84
C GLY A 21 12.49 -0.42 -17.92
N TYR A 22 12.46 -0.63 -16.60
CA TYR A 22 12.94 0.38 -15.65
C TYR A 22 14.47 0.32 -15.58
N ASP A 23 15.10 1.47 -15.49
CA ASP A 23 16.55 1.61 -15.35
C ASP A 23 16.87 2.11 -13.94
N CYS A 24 17.48 1.23 -13.12
CA CYS A 24 17.78 1.51 -11.72
C CYS A 24 19.19 2.15 -11.62
N GLU A 25 19.27 3.44 -11.80
CA GLU A 25 20.54 4.19 -11.86
C GLU A 25 21.06 4.62 -10.47
N LEU A 26 20.13 4.87 -9.51
CA LEU A 26 20.49 5.39 -8.19
C LEU A 26 21.02 4.31 -7.25
N GLN A 27 20.77 3.04 -7.54
CA GLN A 27 21.20 1.88 -6.74
C GLN A 27 20.72 1.97 -5.28
N THR A 28 19.50 2.43 -5.09
CA THR A 28 18.86 2.56 -3.76
C THR A 28 17.60 1.74 -3.66
N ASP A 29 17.30 1.26 -2.46
CA ASP A 29 16.04 0.59 -2.13
C ASP A 29 14.82 1.44 -2.49
N THR A 30 14.92 2.74 -2.21
CA THR A 30 13.85 3.71 -2.46
C THR A 30 13.49 3.79 -3.94
N GLU A 31 14.48 3.76 -4.84
CA GLU A 31 14.26 3.74 -6.29
C GLU A 31 13.50 2.49 -6.70
N VAL A 32 13.96 1.32 -6.25
CA VAL A 32 13.36 0.03 -6.60
C VAL A 32 11.93 -0.07 -6.09
N ILE A 33 11.68 0.32 -4.84
CA ILE A 33 10.31 0.35 -4.27
C ILE A 33 9.42 1.32 -5.05
N THR A 34 9.94 2.47 -5.46
CA THR A 34 9.19 3.44 -6.26
C THR A 34 8.80 2.85 -7.62
N TYR A 35 9.72 2.17 -8.29
CA TYR A 35 9.45 1.52 -9.57
C TYR A 35 8.50 0.32 -9.45
N LEU A 36 8.58 -0.45 -8.37
CA LEU A 36 7.60 -1.50 -8.09
C LEU A 36 6.19 -0.91 -7.96
N PHE A 37 6.05 0.15 -7.20
CA PHE A 37 4.76 0.80 -7.01
C PHE A 37 4.23 1.39 -8.33
N ASP A 38 5.09 2.06 -9.11
CA ASP A 38 4.73 2.60 -10.44
C ASP A 38 4.32 1.48 -11.41
N LEU A 39 5.05 0.36 -11.43
CA LEU A 39 4.72 -0.80 -12.23
C LEU A 39 3.33 -1.35 -11.91
N LEU A 40 3.06 -1.59 -10.63
CA LEU A 40 1.79 -2.16 -10.18
C LEU A 40 0.62 -1.19 -10.38
N SER A 41 0.78 0.07 -9.98
CA SER A 41 -0.32 1.04 -10.01
C SER A 41 -0.53 1.60 -11.41
N ARG A 42 0.50 2.18 -12.03
CA ARG A 42 0.33 2.90 -13.30
C ARG A 42 0.33 1.98 -14.51
N ARG A 43 1.21 0.98 -14.57
CA ARG A 43 1.29 0.09 -15.76
C ARG A 43 0.32 -1.08 -15.71
N HIS A 44 0.12 -1.68 -14.54
CA HIS A 44 -0.83 -2.79 -14.37
C HIS A 44 -2.24 -2.31 -13.99
N GLY A 45 -2.41 -1.02 -13.67
CA GLY A 45 -3.71 -0.41 -13.39
C GLY A 45 -4.32 -0.85 -12.05
N LEU A 46 -3.50 -1.31 -11.11
CA LEU A 46 -3.97 -1.73 -9.79
C LEU A 46 -4.19 -0.52 -8.88
N THR A 47 -5.15 -0.61 -7.97
CA THR A 47 -5.34 0.45 -6.97
C THR A 47 -4.10 0.57 -6.07
N PRO A 48 -3.84 1.75 -5.47
CA PRO A 48 -2.72 1.93 -4.56
C PRO A 48 -2.71 0.92 -3.41
N GLU A 49 -3.89 0.62 -2.86
CA GLU A 49 -4.08 -0.35 -1.78
C GLU A 49 -3.67 -1.76 -2.21
N LEU A 50 -4.12 -2.20 -3.39
CA LEU A 50 -3.80 -3.52 -3.90
C LEU A 50 -2.31 -3.64 -4.28
N ALA A 51 -1.73 -2.58 -4.85
CA ALA A 51 -0.30 -2.54 -5.13
C ALA A 51 0.53 -2.66 -3.85
N ALA A 52 0.17 -1.92 -2.80
CA ALA A 52 0.80 -2.01 -1.49
C ALA A 52 0.62 -3.40 -0.85
N HIS A 53 -0.58 -3.96 -0.94
CA HIS A 53 -0.89 -5.30 -0.44
C HIS A 53 -0.03 -6.38 -1.12
N ILE A 54 0.14 -6.33 -2.44
CA ILE A 54 1.03 -7.24 -3.19
C ILE A 54 2.47 -7.14 -2.69
N MET A 55 2.97 -5.92 -2.45
CA MET A 55 4.33 -5.69 -1.97
C MET A 55 4.56 -6.24 -0.56
N THR A 56 3.51 -6.38 0.23
CA THR A 56 3.53 -6.89 1.62
C THR A 56 2.65 -8.12 1.82
N ALA A 57 2.43 -8.90 0.77
CA ALA A 57 1.53 -10.05 0.79
C ALA A 57 1.74 -10.94 2.03
N PRO A 58 0.66 -11.51 2.61
CA PRO A 58 0.69 -12.33 3.82
C PRO A 58 1.58 -13.57 3.65
N ALA A 59 2.06 -14.14 4.75
CA ALA A 59 2.83 -15.37 4.73
C ALA A 59 1.95 -16.58 4.33
N TRP A 60 2.56 -17.66 3.85
CA TRP A 60 1.80 -18.82 3.39
C TRP A 60 0.95 -19.47 4.48
N ASP A 61 1.46 -19.53 5.70
CA ASP A 61 0.72 -20.03 6.87
C ASP A 61 -0.47 -19.13 7.25
N GLU A 62 -0.38 -17.83 7.04
CA GLU A 62 -1.50 -16.91 7.18
C GLU A 62 -2.56 -17.17 6.10
N ILE A 63 -2.14 -17.38 4.84
CA ILE A 63 -3.03 -17.70 3.72
C ILE A 63 -3.74 -19.04 3.96
N ASP A 64 -3.01 -20.06 4.41
CA ASP A 64 -3.56 -21.39 4.71
C ASP A 64 -4.61 -21.37 5.83
N ALA A 65 -4.59 -20.35 6.70
CA ALA A 65 -5.56 -20.16 7.78
C ALA A 65 -6.78 -19.32 7.39
N MET A 66 -6.83 -18.78 6.15
CA MET A 66 -7.96 -17.97 5.66
C MET A 66 -9.14 -18.83 5.24
N GLU A 67 -10.31 -18.21 5.10
CA GLU A 67 -11.45 -18.83 4.44
C GLU A 67 -11.11 -19.17 2.97
N PRO A 68 -11.66 -20.25 2.39
CA PRO A 68 -11.24 -20.77 1.08
C PRO A 68 -11.24 -19.75 -0.07
N ALA A 69 -12.20 -18.83 -0.10
CA ALA A 69 -12.29 -17.82 -1.13
C ALA A 69 -11.15 -16.79 -1.01
N ASP A 70 -10.86 -16.35 0.22
CA ASP A 70 -9.79 -15.39 0.51
C ASP A 70 -8.42 -16.03 0.27
N ALA A 71 -8.23 -17.27 0.71
CA ALA A 71 -7.02 -18.04 0.47
C ALA A 71 -6.74 -18.22 -1.03
N ALA A 72 -7.77 -18.49 -1.83
CA ALA A 72 -7.64 -18.61 -3.29
C ALA A 72 -7.23 -17.27 -3.94
N PHE A 73 -7.80 -16.17 -3.51
CA PHE A 73 -7.47 -14.84 -3.99
C PHE A 73 -6.03 -14.45 -3.63
N GLU A 74 -5.63 -14.60 -2.37
CA GLU A 74 -4.28 -14.31 -1.90
C GLU A 74 -3.23 -15.19 -2.57
N THR A 75 -3.54 -16.48 -2.78
CA THR A 75 -2.68 -17.40 -3.53
C THR A 75 -2.49 -16.93 -4.97
N ALA A 76 -3.55 -16.49 -5.64
CA ALA A 76 -3.49 -15.99 -7.00
C ALA A 76 -2.63 -14.72 -7.10
N LEU A 77 -2.82 -13.75 -6.20
CA LEU A 77 -2.01 -12.53 -6.13
C LEU A 77 -0.53 -12.86 -5.88
N ARG A 78 -0.26 -13.68 -4.86
CA ARG A 78 1.09 -14.00 -4.44
C ARG A 78 1.86 -14.85 -5.46
N THR A 79 1.18 -15.68 -6.23
CA THR A 79 1.81 -16.43 -7.33
C THR A 79 2.03 -15.57 -8.57
N THR A 80 1.08 -14.70 -8.91
CA THR A 80 1.17 -13.80 -10.06
C THR A 80 2.25 -12.74 -9.88
N TYR A 81 2.34 -12.16 -8.68
CA TYR A 81 3.22 -11.05 -8.36
C TYR A 81 4.36 -11.43 -7.39
N ALA A 82 4.78 -12.70 -7.37
CA ALA A 82 5.79 -13.20 -6.42
C ALA A 82 7.05 -12.35 -6.35
N SER A 83 7.52 -11.82 -7.49
CA SER A 83 8.74 -11.02 -7.59
C SER A 83 8.55 -9.55 -7.18
N ALA A 84 7.32 -9.12 -6.97
CA ALA A 84 7.01 -7.79 -6.43
C ALA A 84 6.94 -7.76 -4.91
N LEU A 85 7.00 -8.93 -4.24
CA LEU A 85 7.04 -9.00 -2.78
C LEU A 85 8.32 -8.36 -2.25
N VAL A 86 8.17 -7.44 -1.30
CA VAL A 86 9.27 -6.75 -0.62
C VAL A 86 9.53 -7.39 0.73
N ASN A 87 10.77 -7.77 0.99
CA ASN A 87 11.21 -8.32 2.28
C ASN A 87 12.28 -7.44 2.91
N GLY A 88 12.32 -7.43 4.23
CA GLY A 88 13.24 -6.64 5.05
C GLY A 88 12.48 -5.63 5.91
N PRO A 89 13.16 -4.95 6.84
CA PRO A 89 12.57 -3.92 7.68
C PRO A 89 12.43 -2.62 6.88
N PHE A 90 11.19 -2.20 6.59
CA PHE A 90 10.94 -0.94 5.90
C PHE A 90 9.65 -0.24 6.36
N SER A 91 9.65 1.07 6.25
CA SER A 91 8.46 1.90 6.22
C SER A 91 8.60 2.94 5.11
N VAL A 92 7.55 3.11 4.33
CA VAL A 92 7.53 4.06 3.20
C VAL A 92 6.30 4.94 3.26
N ILE A 93 6.47 6.18 2.82
CA ILE A 93 5.38 7.12 2.54
C ILE A 93 5.56 7.58 1.10
N LEU A 94 4.53 7.37 0.29
CA LEU A 94 4.50 7.72 -1.12
C LEU A 94 3.46 8.83 -1.33
N GLY A 95 3.88 9.94 -1.91
CA GLY A 95 2.99 11.02 -2.35
C GLY A 95 2.71 10.90 -3.85
N SER A 96 1.48 11.15 -4.23
CA SER A 96 1.01 11.25 -5.61
C SER A 96 0.15 12.50 -5.80
N SER A 97 -0.30 12.77 -7.02
CA SER A 97 -1.28 13.82 -7.29
C SER A 97 -2.66 13.53 -6.68
N GLU A 98 -2.93 12.30 -6.26
CA GLU A 98 -4.20 11.88 -5.71
C GLU A 98 -4.23 11.84 -4.18
N GLY A 99 -3.06 11.77 -3.54
CA GLY A 99 -2.96 11.67 -2.10
C GLY A 99 -1.65 11.05 -1.61
N LEU A 100 -1.74 10.41 -0.44
CA LEU A 100 -0.64 9.73 0.21
C LEU A 100 -0.98 8.26 0.43
N LEU A 101 0.03 7.40 0.27
CA LEU A 101 0.00 6.02 0.74
C LEU A 101 1.15 5.81 1.73
N ALA A 102 0.86 5.19 2.85
CA ALA A 102 1.87 4.76 3.80
C ALA A 102 1.75 3.25 4.04
N ILE A 103 2.88 2.58 4.13
CA ILE A 103 2.96 1.14 4.40
C ILE A 103 4.27 0.80 5.08
N ASN A 104 4.26 -0.17 5.96
CA ASN A 104 5.45 -0.78 6.55
C ASN A 104 5.55 -2.26 6.22
N ASP A 105 6.70 -2.87 6.52
CA ASP A 105 6.91 -4.29 6.29
C ASP A 105 5.87 -5.15 7.02
N ARG A 106 5.54 -6.31 6.44
CA ARG A 106 4.49 -7.22 6.93
C ARG A 106 4.73 -7.75 8.34
N LEU A 107 5.98 -7.79 8.81
CA LEU A 107 6.36 -8.22 10.16
C LEU A 107 6.40 -7.06 11.16
N LYS A 108 6.16 -5.83 10.68
CA LYS A 108 6.23 -4.60 11.49
C LYS A 108 7.57 -4.41 12.21
N LEU A 109 8.67 -4.69 11.50
CA LEU A 109 10.02 -4.48 12.01
C LEU A 109 10.37 -2.97 12.08
N ARG A 110 9.73 -2.16 11.23
CA ARG A 110 9.77 -0.69 11.31
C ARG A 110 8.45 -0.13 11.79
N ALA A 111 8.53 0.88 12.64
CA ALA A 111 7.35 1.61 13.08
C ALA A 111 6.87 2.58 12.01
N LEU A 112 5.56 2.78 11.96
CA LEU A 112 4.91 3.82 11.16
C LEU A 112 3.69 4.29 11.92
N MET A 113 3.62 5.61 12.17
CA MET A 113 2.58 6.27 12.93
C MET A 113 1.77 7.18 12.03
N ALA A 114 0.47 7.27 12.28
CA ALA A 114 -0.40 8.25 11.67
C ALA A 114 -1.20 9.00 12.73
N ALA A 115 -1.53 10.25 12.44
CA ALA A 115 -2.42 11.07 13.26
C ALA A 115 -3.16 12.08 12.37
N GLU A 116 -4.19 12.69 12.92
CA GLU A 116 -5.06 13.62 12.21
C GLU A 116 -5.22 14.92 13.00
N LYS A 117 -5.45 16.01 12.28
CA LYS A 117 -5.91 17.28 12.87
C LYS A 117 -6.75 18.03 11.84
N GLY A 118 -8.07 18.14 12.09
CA GLY A 118 -9.00 18.69 11.09
C GLY A 118 -8.93 17.91 9.77
N SER A 119 -8.60 18.59 8.68
CA SER A 119 -8.40 17.97 7.34
C SER A 119 -6.96 17.56 7.05
N MET A 120 -6.06 17.67 8.03
CA MET A 120 -4.65 17.33 7.85
C MET A 120 -4.35 15.94 8.41
N VAL A 121 -3.53 15.18 7.69
CA VAL A 121 -3.00 13.89 8.13
C VAL A 121 -1.49 13.99 8.27
N TYR A 122 -0.97 13.45 9.35
CA TYR A 122 0.45 13.44 9.70
C TYR A 122 0.93 12.00 9.74
N MET A 123 2.08 11.73 9.14
CA MET A 123 2.70 10.40 9.14
C MET A 123 4.18 10.52 9.44
N ALA A 124 4.68 9.64 10.29
CA ALA A 124 6.10 9.55 10.61
C ALA A 124 6.46 8.15 11.12
N SER A 125 7.74 7.80 11.12
CA SER A 125 8.21 6.57 11.77
C SER A 125 8.11 6.62 13.30
N GLU A 126 7.99 7.81 13.90
CA GLU A 126 7.92 8.00 15.35
C GLU A 126 6.81 8.97 15.75
N GLN A 127 6.10 8.64 16.82
CA GLN A 127 5.07 9.49 17.41
C GLN A 127 5.62 10.87 17.81
N ALA A 128 6.80 10.92 18.43
CA ALA A 128 7.43 12.15 18.87
C ALA A 128 7.66 13.16 17.72
N ALA A 129 7.90 12.68 16.50
CA ALA A 129 8.04 13.55 15.34
C ALA A 129 6.70 14.21 14.95
N ILE A 130 5.59 13.51 15.08
CA ILE A 130 4.24 14.07 14.86
C ILE A 130 3.92 15.07 15.98
N GLU A 131 4.13 14.71 17.23
CA GLU A 131 3.87 15.58 18.39
C GLU A 131 4.67 16.88 18.35
N LEU A 132 5.87 16.84 17.77
CA LEU A 132 6.70 18.04 17.62
C LEU A 132 6.09 19.05 16.64
N VAL A 133 5.50 18.57 15.53
CA VAL A 133 4.94 19.45 14.49
C VAL A 133 3.47 19.75 14.70
N CYS A 134 2.76 18.87 15.40
CA CYS A 134 1.35 19.01 15.74
C CYS A 134 1.09 18.46 17.15
N PRO A 135 1.36 19.26 18.21
CA PRO A 135 1.22 18.81 19.61
C PRO A 135 -0.21 18.41 20.00
N ASP A 136 -1.20 18.92 19.30
CA ASP A 136 -2.63 18.66 19.49
C ASP A 136 -3.22 17.72 18.43
N ALA A 137 -2.38 16.89 17.82
CA ALA A 137 -2.83 15.85 16.87
C ALA A 137 -3.77 14.87 17.55
N GLU A 138 -4.78 14.43 16.81
CA GLU A 138 -5.84 13.52 17.24
C GLU A 138 -5.66 12.16 16.53
N ASN A 139 -6.37 11.13 16.99
CA ASN A 139 -6.39 9.79 16.38
C ASN A 139 -5.00 9.18 16.14
N MET A 140 -4.04 9.49 17.06
CA MET A 140 -2.69 8.93 16.98
C MET A 140 -2.74 7.40 17.04
N ARG A 141 -2.21 6.74 15.98
CA ARG A 141 -2.19 5.29 15.91
C ARG A 141 -0.98 4.74 15.17
N ALA A 142 -0.57 3.55 15.55
CA ALA A 142 0.41 2.78 14.79
C ALA A 142 -0.29 2.05 13.64
N ILE A 143 0.29 2.12 12.43
CA ILE A 143 -0.15 1.38 11.26
C ILE A 143 0.26 -0.08 11.42
N GLY A 144 -0.62 -1.02 11.09
CA GLY A 144 -0.37 -2.46 11.16
C GLY A 144 0.72 -2.92 10.19
N GLY A 145 1.38 -4.06 10.47
CA GLY A 145 2.37 -4.63 9.56
C GLY A 145 1.75 -5.00 8.21
N GLY A 146 2.27 -4.45 7.12
CA GLY A 146 1.75 -4.64 5.76
C GLY A 146 0.33 -4.12 5.54
N GLU A 147 -0.21 -3.33 6.46
CA GLU A 147 -1.50 -2.66 6.31
C GLU A 147 -1.28 -1.36 5.49
N PRO A 148 -1.89 -1.21 4.30
CA PRO A 148 -1.81 0.03 3.56
C PRO A 148 -2.68 1.10 4.25
N PHE A 149 -2.10 2.28 4.43
CA PHE A 149 -2.82 3.46 4.92
C PHE A 149 -2.87 4.51 3.80
N VAL A 150 -4.04 4.69 3.22
CA VAL A 150 -4.25 5.58 2.07
C VAL A 150 -5.05 6.80 2.49
N VAL A 151 -4.58 7.96 2.08
CA VAL A 151 -5.25 9.25 2.26
C VAL A 151 -5.44 9.89 0.90
N GLN A 152 -6.68 10.11 0.49
CA GLN A 152 -7.00 10.81 -0.74
C GLN A 152 -7.21 12.30 -0.48
N LEU A 153 -6.86 13.13 -1.46
CA LEU A 153 -7.21 14.55 -1.44
C LEU A 153 -8.73 14.71 -1.61
N ASP A 154 -9.34 15.63 -0.88
CA ASP A 154 -10.79 15.86 -0.91
C ASP A 154 -11.33 16.11 -2.33
N SER A 155 -10.58 16.81 -3.17
CA SER A 155 -10.93 17.07 -4.57
C SER A 155 -10.97 15.79 -5.42
N VAL A 156 -10.09 14.84 -5.14
CA VAL A 156 -10.03 13.54 -5.83
C VAL A 156 -11.12 12.62 -5.32
N ALA A 157 -11.35 12.57 -4.02
CA ALA A 157 -12.43 11.80 -3.41
C ALA A 157 -13.81 12.24 -3.94
N ALA A 158 -14.05 13.56 -4.03
CA ALA A 158 -15.27 14.10 -4.61
C ALA A 158 -15.44 13.76 -6.09
N ALA A 159 -14.36 13.80 -6.88
CA ALA A 159 -14.41 13.47 -8.31
C ALA A 159 -14.67 11.96 -8.53
N LYS A 160 -14.07 11.07 -7.73
CA LYS A 160 -14.35 9.63 -7.77
C LYS A 160 -15.79 9.32 -7.40
N ALA A 161 -16.30 9.90 -6.31
CA ALA A 161 -17.70 9.71 -5.88
C ALA A 161 -18.71 10.15 -6.95
N ALA A 162 -18.43 11.25 -7.67
CA ALA A 162 -19.25 11.69 -8.78
C ALA A 162 -19.22 10.72 -9.96
N ALA A 163 -18.04 10.19 -10.30
CA ALA A 163 -17.88 9.22 -11.39
C ALA A 163 -18.57 7.88 -11.09
N ASP A 164 -18.49 7.40 -9.84
CA ASP A 164 -19.16 6.18 -9.42
C ASP A 164 -20.69 6.31 -9.48
N THR A 165 -21.22 7.48 -9.12
CA THR A 165 -22.66 7.76 -9.21
C THR A 165 -23.14 7.77 -10.67
N ASP A 166 -22.33 8.29 -11.59
CA ASP A 166 -22.62 8.28 -13.02
C ASP A 166 -22.54 6.87 -13.61
N ALA A 167 -21.61 6.04 -13.13
CA ALA A 167 -21.46 4.64 -13.56
C ALA A 167 -22.63 3.74 -13.08
N GLU A 168 -23.14 3.96 -11.85
CA GLU A 168 -24.31 3.25 -11.33
C GLU A 168 -25.61 3.62 -12.08
N ASN A 169 -25.68 4.81 -12.64
CA ASN A 169 -26.84 5.28 -13.41
C ASN A 169 -26.76 4.96 -14.91
N ASP A 170 -25.68 4.32 -15.39
CA ASP A 170 -25.55 3.88 -16.78
C ASP A 170 -26.31 2.56 -17.00
N PRO A 171 -27.42 2.56 -17.80
CA PRO A 171 -28.24 1.36 -18.04
C PRO A 171 -27.50 0.23 -18.80
N HIS A 172 -26.30 0.47 -19.29
CA HIS A 172 -25.45 -0.51 -19.97
C HIS A 172 -24.35 -1.10 -19.10
N ASN A 173 -24.18 -0.60 -17.88
CA ASN A 173 -23.16 -1.07 -16.94
C ASN A 173 -23.78 -2.10 -15.96
N ALA A 174 -23.94 -3.35 -16.40
CA ALA A 174 -24.25 -4.42 -15.46
C ALA A 174 -23.03 -4.67 -14.56
N PRO A 175 -23.15 -4.64 -13.22
CA PRO A 175 -22.02 -4.80 -12.35
C PRO A 175 -21.40 -6.18 -12.55
N LEU A 176 -20.13 -6.21 -13.01
CA LEU A 176 -19.25 -7.33 -12.77
C LEU A 176 -18.93 -7.31 -11.27
N ALA A 177 -19.74 -8.07 -10.51
CA ALA A 177 -19.63 -8.15 -9.08
C ALA A 177 -18.25 -8.71 -8.69
N HIS A 178 -17.35 -7.85 -8.29
CA HIS A 178 -16.27 -8.12 -7.33
C HIS A 178 -15.70 -6.78 -6.86
N GLU A 179 -16.30 -6.18 -5.84
CA GLU A 179 -15.58 -5.27 -4.96
C GLU A 179 -14.46 -6.09 -4.29
N VAL A 180 -13.23 -5.86 -4.71
CA VAL A 180 -12.06 -6.37 -3.99
C VAL A 180 -11.84 -5.46 -2.80
N GLY A 181 -12.58 -5.70 -1.73
CA GLY A 181 -12.29 -5.12 -0.43
C GLY A 181 -10.96 -5.68 0.07
N VAL A 182 -10.02 -4.80 0.41
CA VAL A 182 -8.85 -5.21 1.20
C VAL A 182 -9.38 -5.72 2.53
N LEU A 183 -9.26 -7.02 2.76
CA LEU A 183 -9.74 -7.66 3.99
C LEU A 183 -8.96 -7.12 5.19
N PRO A 184 -9.63 -6.67 6.25
CA PRO A 184 -8.96 -6.25 7.48
C PRO A 184 -8.26 -7.47 8.10
N ARG A 185 -6.94 -7.38 8.30
CA ARG A 185 -6.21 -8.37 9.08
C ARG A 185 -6.84 -8.50 10.47
N ARG A 186 -7.01 -9.72 10.95
CA ARG A 186 -7.56 -9.98 12.30
C ARG A 186 -6.74 -9.22 13.34
N LYS A 187 -7.44 -8.49 14.20
CA LYS A 187 -6.86 -7.94 15.43
C LYS A 187 -6.38 -9.13 16.26
N GLU A 188 -5.10 -9.13 16.61
CA GLU A 188 -4.57 -10.04 17.63
C GLU A 188 -5.33 -9.82 18.94
N ALA A 189 -5.77 -10.91 19.53
CA ALA A 189 -6.38 -10.93 20.86
C ALA A 189 -5.28 -10.96 21.94
#